data_59d7ee0edf3ae885706dc98c78f651fe
#
_entry.id   59d7ee0edf3ae885706dc98c78f651fe
#
_cell.length_a   1.000
_cell.length_b   1.000
_cell.length_c   1.000
_cell.angle_alpha   90.00
_cell.angle_beta   90.00
_cell.angle_gamma   90.00
#
_symmetry.space_group_name_H-M   'P 1'
#
loop_
_entity.id
_entity.type
_entity.pdbx_description
1 polymer ?
#
loop_
_entity_poly.entity_id
_entity_poly.type
_entity_poly.pdbx_seq_one_letter_code
_entity_poly.pdbx_strand_id
1 'polypeptide(L)'
;RMGIYYIHNADGKVIFIGRGQNLKSEVNKLFLKQSNRAIKIQERVDKVTYEFTGNELFNRIKYYIELETLQPKYNFNRKKILTDLSFAHPDFIIQLKGREIDENALVLIEKNEVIGYGFTNLSFQESQLTILKSILTPIKHKELAKTIVKNYLKNNKVLKIIRF
;
A
#
# COMPACT_ATOMS: atom_id res chain seq x y z
N ARG A 1 1.42 -14.63 4.11
CA ARG A 1 1.61 -13.71 2.97
C ARG A 1 1.49 -12.27 3.44
N MET A 2 2.26 -11.40 2.82
CA MET A 2 2.27 -9.98 3.14
C MET A 2 1.01 -9.28 2.62
N GLY A 3 0.44 -8.42 3.46
CA GLY A 3 -0.74 -7.67 3.06
C GLY A 3 -1.25 -6.73 4.14
N ILE A 4 -2.48 -6.30 3.95
CA ILE A 4 -3.23 -5.49 4.91
C ILE A 4 -4.54 -6.17 5.23
N TYR A 5 -5.11 -5.87 6.41
CA TYR A 5 -6.42 -6.37 6.79
C TYR A 5 -7.27 -5.27 7.39
N TYR A 6 -8.57 -5.44 7.30
CA TYR A 6 -9.57 -4.49 7.77
C TYR A 6 -10.48 -5.17 8.77
N ILE A 7 -10.70 -4.52 9.89
CA ILE A 7 -11.70 -4.93 10.87
C ILE A 7 -12.94 -4.07 10.67
N HIS A 8 -14.07 -4.73 10.41
CA HIS A 8 -15.36 -4.08 10.21
C HIS A 8 -16.27 -4.32 11.42
N ASN A 9 -17.01 -3.29 11.85
CA ASN A 9 -18.04 -3.45 12.87
C ASN A 9 -19.38 -3.93 12.25
N ALA A 10 -20.40 -4.09 13.08
CA ALA A 10 -21.71 -4.56 12.64
C ALA A 10 -22.40 -3.62 11.65
N ASP A 11 -22.05 -2.33 11.65
CA ASP A 11 -22.57 -1.35 10.68
C ASP A 11 -21.79 -1.36 9.35
N GLY A 12 -20.82 -2.25 9.21
CA GLY A 12 -19.96 -2.32 8.02
C GLY A 12 -18.84 -1.29 7.97
N LYS A 13 -18.67 -0.49 9.01
CA LYS A 13 -17.62 0.53 9.07
C LYS A 13 -16.29 -0.09 9.43
N VAL A 14 -15.21 0.33 8.75
CA VAL A 14 -13.85 -0.07 9.10
C VAL A 14 -13.41 0.66 10.36
N ILE A 15 -13.14 -0.09 11.42
CA ILE A 15 -12.73 0.44 12.72
C ILE A 15 -11.24 0.29 13.01
N PHE A 16 -10.55 -0.55 12.26
CA PHE A 16 -9.11 -0.76 12.39
C PHE A 16 -8.54 -1.35 11.11
N ILE A 17 -7.34 -0.91 10.73
CA ILE A 17 -6.56 -1.45 9.63
C ILE A 17 -5.22 -1.90 10.20
N GLY A 18 -4.82 -3.13 9.87
CA GLY A 18 -3.50 -3.66 10.23
C GLY A 18 -2.72 -4.08 9.00
N ARG A 19 -1.42 -4.29 9.16
CA ARG A 19 -0.55 -4.77 8.10
C ARG A 19 0.55 -5.65 8.66
N GLY A 20 1.13 -6.47 7.80
CA GLY A 20 2.26 -7.30 8.19
C GLY A 20 2.77 -8.18 7.07
N GLN A 21 3.92 -8.80 7.31
CA GLN A 21 4.52 -9.76 6.37
C GLN A 21 3.79 -11.09 6.34
N ASN A 22 3.09 -11.41 7.41
CA ASN A 22 2.25 -12.60 7.51
C ASN A 22 0.91 -12.20 8.12
N LEU A 23 -0.10 -12.02 7.28
CA LEU A 23 -1.42 -11.54 7.72
C LEU A 23 -2.08 -12.44 8.74
N LYS A 24 -2.02 -13.75 8.56
CA LYS A 24 -2.61 -14.70 9.50
C LYS A 24 -2.04 -14.52 10.91
N SER A 25 -0.73 -14.37 10.99
CA SER A 25 -0.05 -14.12 12.26
C SER A 25 -0.46 -12.79 12.88
N GLU A 26 -0.54 -11.72 12.07
CA GLU A 26 -0.92 -10.39 12.56
C GLU A 26 -2.37 -10.34 13.07
N VAL A 27 -3.29 -10.97 12.36
CA VAL A 27 -4.69 -11.07 12.81
C VAL A 27 -4.78 -11.86 14.11
N ASN A 28 -4.09 -13.01 14.19
CA ASN A 28 -4.08 -13.81 15.42
C ASN A 28 -3.51 -13.02 16.60
N LYS A 29 -2.44 -12.29 16.41
CA LYS A 29 -1.86 -11.43 17.45
C LYS A 29 -2.86 -10.40 17.94
N LEU A 30 -3.60 -9.76 17.06
CA LEU A 30 -4.62 -8.78 17.44
C LEU A 30 -5.67 -9.39 18.35
N PHE A 31 -6.15 -10.59 18.03
CA PHE A 31 -7.21 -11.26 18.81
C PHE A 31 -6.72 -11.90 20.09
N LEU A 32 -5.42 -12.02 20.28
CA LEU A 32 -4.80 -12.50 21.54
C LEU A 32 -4.29 -11.38 22.43
N LYS A 33 -4.19 -10.17 21.91
CA LYS A 33 -3.62 -9.03 22.63
C LYS A 33 -4.57 -8.53 23.72
N GLN A 34 -4.00 -8.18 24.88
CA GLN A 34 -4.74 -7.76 26.07
C GLN A 34 -4.75 -6.23 26.30
N SER A 35 -4.27 -5.43 25.34
CA SER A 35 -4.33 -3.98 25.44
C SER A 35 -5.78 -3.48 25.41
N ASN A 36 -6.07 -2.33 26.04
CA ASN A 36 -7.41 -1.75 26.03
C ASN A 36 -7.94 -1.55 24.59
N ARG A 37 -7.09 -1.08 23.69
CA ARG A 37 -7.46 -0.91 22.29
C ARG A 37 -7.82 -2.24 21.61
N ALA A 38 -6.97 -3.25 21.78
CA ALA A 38 -7.22 -4.56 21.20
C ALA A 38 -8.51 -5.19 21.73
N ILE A 39 -8.78 -5.09 23.02
CA ILE A 39 -10.01 -5.60 23.62
C ILE A 39 -11.24 -4.90 23.04
N LYS A 40 -11.20 -3.58 22.86
CA LYS A 40 -12.31 -2.84 22.24
C LYS A 40 -12.55 -3.28 20.80
N ILE A 41 -11.48 -3.53 20.03
CA ILE A 41 -11.59 -4.06 18.66
C ILE A 41 -12.23 -5.45 18.69
N GLN A 42 -11.76 -6.33 19.57
CA GLN A 42 -12.28 -7.70 19.73
C GLN A 42 -13.77 -7.72 20.07
N GLU A 43 -14.23 -6.77 20.89
CA GLU A 43 -15.64 -6.65 21.27
C GLU A 43 -16.55 -6.18 20.14
N ARG A 44 -16.01 -5.43 19.18
CA ARG A 44 -16.80 -4.77 18.13
C ARG A 44 -16.66 -5.38 16.74
N VAL A 45 -15.76 -6.32 16.55
CA VAL A 45 -15.54 -6.94 15.24
C VAL A 45 -16.77 -7.72 14.80
N ASP A 46 -17.17 -7.49 13.55
CA ASP A 46 -18.20 -8.30 12.87
C ASP A 46 -17.55 -9.16 11.79
N LYS A 47 -16.66 -8.59 10.99
CA LYS A 47 -15.91 -9.36 9.99
C LYS A 47 -14.51 -8.77 9.77
N VAL A 48 -13.66 -9.61 9.19
CA VAL A 48 -12.30 -9.24 8.79
C VAL A 48 -12.17 -9.46 7.29
N THR A 49 -11.69 -8.45 6.57
CA THR A 49 -11.32 -8.58 5.16
C THR A 49 -9.83 -8.30 5.00
N TYR A 50 -9.25 -8.70 3.88
CA TYR A 50 -7.82 -8.54 3.67
C TYR A 50 -7.47 -8.40 2.19
N GLU A 51 -6.27 -7.85 1.93
CA GLU A 51 -5.68 -7.78 0.60
C GLU A 51 -4.20 -8.13 0.69
N PHE A 52 -3.72 -8.94 -0.25
CA PHE A 52 -2.29 -9.21 -0.37
C PHE A 52 -1.62 -8.12 -1.18
N THR A 53 -0.43 -7.72 -0.75
CA THR A 53 0.33 -6.64 -1.37
C THR A 53 1.62 -7.11 -2.05
N GLY A 54 2.12 -8.28 -1.67
CA GLY A 54 3.27 -8.91 -2.30
C GLY A 54 4.63 -8.29 -1.98
N ASN A 55 4.69 -6.99 -1.75
CA ASN A 55 5.92 -6.29 -1.42
C ASN A 55 5.66 -5.18 -0.41
N GLU A 56 6.74 -4.70 0.21
CA GLU A 56 6.67 -3.72 1.30
C GLU A 56 6.21 -2.35 0.81
N LEU A 57 6.59 -1.93 -0.40
CA LEU A 57 6.19 -0.62 -0.92
C LEU A 57 4.68 -0.55 -1.12
N PHE A 58 4.08 -1.55 -1.77
CA PHE A 58 2.63 -1.64 -1.94
C PHE A 58 1.91 -1.71 -0.61
N ASN A 59 2.49 -2.46 0.34
CA ASN A 59 1.95 -2.58 1.69
C ASN A 59 1.85 -1.22 2.36
N ARG A 60 2.92 -0.42 2.31
CA ARG A 60 2.94 0.93 2.89
C ARG A 60 2.00 1.88 2.18
N ILE A 61 2.00 1.88 0.85
CA ILE A 61 1.10 2.74 0.05
C ILE A 61 -0.36 2.45 0.43
N LYS A 62 -0.75 1.20 0.35
CA LYS A 62 -2.14 0.80 0.63
C LYS A 62 -2.53 1.12 2.07
N TYR A 63 -1.70 0.76 3.03
CA TYR A 63 -1.96 0.99 4.45
C TYR A 63 -2.15 2.46 4.77
N TYR A 64 -1.19 3.30 4.43
CA TYR A 64 -1.24 4.72 4.81
C TYR A 64 -2.30 5.50 4.05
N ILE A 65 -2.54 5.18 2.79
CA ILE A 65 -3.60 5.82 2.01
C ILE A 65 -4.98 5.43 2.56
N GLU A 66 -5.18 4.16 2.91
CA GLU A 66 -6.43 3.72 3.53
C GLU A 66 -6.65 4.35 4.91
N LEU A 67 -5.59 4.53 5.70
CA LEU A 67 -5.71 5.26 6.97
C LEU A 67 -6.20 6.69 6.76
N GLU A 68 -5.64 7.41 5.78
CA GLU A 68 -6.07 8.78 5.46
C GLU A 68 -7.49 8.83 4.93
N THR A 69 -7.87 7.87 4.09
CA THR A 69 -9.18 7.82 3.46
C THR A 69 -10.28 7.46 4.45
N LEU A 70 -10.08 6.42 5.24
CA LEU A 70 -11.11 5.85 6.11
C LEU A 70 -11.07 6.38 7.53
N GLN A 71 -9.93 6.85 7.99
CA GLN A 71 -9.70 7.34 9.36
C GLN A 71 -10.32 6.43 10.44
N PRO A 72 -9.88 5.15 10.51
CA PRO A 72 -10.48 4.20 11.43
C PRO A 72 -10.31 4.63 12.89
N LYS A 73 -11.34 4.40 13.69
CA LYS A 73 -11.38 4.85 15.09
C LYS A 73 -10.20 4.39 15.93
N TYR A 74 -9.71 3.17 15.71
CA TYR A 74 -8.69 2.56 16.57
C TYR A 74 -7.27 2.62 16.01
N ASN A 75 -7.05 3.31 14.90
CA ASN A 75 -5.71 3.59 14.38
C ASN A 75 -5.25 4.99 14.78
N PHE A 76 -4.02 5.08 15.30
CA PHE A 76 -3.46 6.35 15.75
C PHE A 76 -2.24 6.79 14.95
N ASN A 77 -1.57 5.87 14.27
CA ASN A 77 -0.36 6.17 13.53
C ASN A 77 -0.70 6.66 12.12
N ARG A 78 -0.42 7.94 11.88
CA ARG A 78 -0.53 8.53 10.54
C ARG A 78 0.87 8.83 10.02
N LYS A 79 1.11 8.57 8.73
CA LYS A 79 2.38 8.93 8.09
C LYS A 79 2.43 10.44 7.91
N LYS A 80 3.51 11.07 8.40
CA LYS A 80 3.72 12.50 8.19
C LYS A 80 3.98 12.77 6.71
N ILE A 81 3.25 13.74 6.14
CA ILE A 81 3.47 14.18 4.77
C ILE A 81 4.66 15.12 4.75
N LEU A 82 5.64 14.82 3.88
CA LEU A 82 6.77 15.67 3.63
C LEU A 82 6.50 16.47 2.36
N THR A 83 6.71 17.78 2.43
CA THR A 83 6.60 18.67 1.29
C THR A 83 7.96 18.86 0.61
N ASP A 84 7.95 19.39 -0.59
CA ASP A 84 9.16 19.74 -1.37
C ASP A 84 10.05 18.54 -1.72
N LEU A 85 9.47 17.35 -1.84
CA LEU A 85 10.16 16.17 -2.31
C LEU A 85 10.11 16.10 -3.84
N SER A 86 11.28 16.04 -4.46
CA SER A 86 11.40 15.76 -5.88
C SER A 86 12.09 14.42 -6.09
N PHE A 87 11.68 13.68 -7.13
CA PHE A 87 12.43 12.52 -7.57
C PHE A 87 13.62 12.95 -8.42
N ALA A 88 14.65 12.08 -8.48
CA ALA A 88 15.82 12.33 -9.32
C ALA A 88 15.46 12.43 -10.81
N HIS A 89 14.42 11.72 -11.23
CA HIS A 89 13.85 11.78 -12.58
C HIS A 89 12.33 11.99 -12.46
N PRO A 90 11.73 12.81 -13.36
CA PRO A 90 10.30 13.08 -13.27
C PRO A 90 9.41 11.95 -13.79
N ASP A 91 9.96 11.10 -14.67
CA ASP A 91 9.19 10.06 -15.37
C ASP A 91 9.91 8.72 -15.28
N PHE A 92 9.34 7.79 -14.52
CA PHE A 92 9.89 6.44 -14.41
C PHE A 92 8.86 5.46 -13.85
N ILE A 93 9.18 4.18 -13.98
CA ILE A 93 8.39 3.09 -13.41
C ILE A 93 9.29 2.30 -12.46
N ILE A 94 8.75 2.01 -11.29
CA ILE A 94 9.38 1.11 -10.32
C ILE A 94 8.78 -0.27 -10.50
N GLN A 95 9.62 -1.27 -10.71
CA GLN A 95 9.20 -2.67 -10.77
C GLN A 95 9.63 -3.40 -9.50
N LEU A 96 8.68 -4.08 -8.87
CA LEU A 96 8.88 -4.91 -7.69
C LEU A 96 8.25 -6.28 -7.91
N LYS A 97 8.52 -7.21 -6.98
CA LYS A 97 7.83 -8.49 -7.02
C LYS A 97 6.34 -8.32 -6.73
N GLY A 98 5.51 -9.11 -7.40
CA GLY A 98 4.08 -9.16 -7.16
C GLY A 98 3.71 -10.11 -6.03
N ARG A 99 2.45 -10.52 -6.03
CA ARG A 99 1.87 -11.42 -5.03
C ARG A 99 2.20 -12.88 -5.34
N GLU A 100 2.37 -13.18 -6.62
CA GLU A 100 2.68 -14.51 -7.14
C GLU A 100 3.99 -14.50 -7.92
N ILE A 101 4.54 -15.69 -8.22
CA ILE A 101 5.86 -15.84 -8.85
C ILE A 101 5.98 -15.09 -10.17
N ASP A 102 4.97 -15.21 -11.03
CA ASP A 102 5.01 -14.62 -12.38
C ASP A 102 4.37 -13.24 -12.47
N GLU A 103 4.06 -12.64 -11.32
CA GLU A 103 3.44 -11.34 -11.25
C GLU A 103 4.45 -10.27 -10.86
N ASN A 104 4.42 -9.16 -11.57
CA ASN A 104 5.19 -7.96 -11.23
C ASN A 104 4.27 -6.91 -10.63
N ALA A 105 4.82 -6.14 -9.70
CA ALA A 105 4.17 -4.96 -9.13
C ALA A 105 4.84 -3.72 -9.72
N LEU A 106 4.03 -2.76 -10.17
CA LEU A 106 4.51 -1.56 -10.82
C LEU A 106 3.97 -0.31 -10.15
N VAL A 107 4.83 0.69 -9.98
CA VAL A 107 4.45 2.04 -9.55
C VAL A 107 4.88 3.00 -10.65
N LEU A 108 3.94 3.79 -11.15
CA LEU A 108 4.18 4.77 -12.20
C LEU A 108 4.37 6.15 -11.60
N ILE A 109 5.51 6.75 -11.90
CA ILE A 109 5.79 8.16 -11.60
C ILE A 109 5.82 8.93 -12.92
N GLU A 110 5.04 10.00 -13.00
CA GLU A 110 4.97 10.84 -14.19
C GLU A 110 4.87 12.30 -13.75
N LYS A 111 5.64 13.18 -14.40
CA LYS A 111 5.72 14.60 -14.04
C LYS A 111 5.98 14.81 -12.54
N ASN A 112 6.88 13.99 -12.01
CA ASN A 112 7.30 14.04 -10.61
C ASN A 112 6.18 13.72 -9.60
N GLU A 113 5.13 13.02 -10.02
CA GLU A 113 4.02 12.59 -9.16
C GLU A 113 3.81 11.07 -9.25
N VAL A 114 3.35 10.47 -8.15
CA VAL A 114 2.94 9.06 -8.15
C VAL A 114 1.53 8.98 -8.75
N ILE A 115 1.44 8.46 -9.96
CA ILE A 115 0.19 8.43 -10.72
C ILE A 115 -0.67 7.23 -10.35
N GLY A 116 -0.05 6.07 -10.23
CA GLY A 116 -0.79 4.84 -9.95
C GLY A 116 0.12 3.67 -9.64
N TYR A 117 -0.49 2.58 -9.24
CA TYR A 117 0.20 1.33 -8.92
C TYR A 117 -0.68 0.15 -9.30
N GLY A 118 -0.09 -1.00 -9.52
CA GLY A 118 -0.85 -2.19 -9.87
C GLY A 118 0.03 -3.39 -10.14
N PHE A 119 -0.62 -4.50 -10.47
CA PHE A 119 0.04 -5.76 -10.74
C PHE A 119 -0.14 -6.12 -12.22
N THR A 120 0.86 -6.78 -12.77
CA THR A 120 0.81 -7.27 -14.15
C THR A 120 1.64 -8.54 -14.30
N ASN A 121 1.21 -9.42 -15.21
CA ASN A 121 1.98 -10.59 -15.63
C ASN A 121 2.78 -10.30 -16.90
N LEU A 122 2.61 -9.09 -17.48
CA LEU A 122 3.28 -8.71 -18.70
C LEU A 122 4.58 -7.98 -18.40
N SER A 123 5.62 -8.24 -19.19
CA SER A 123 6.83 -7.43 -19.15
C SER A 123 6.51 -6.03 -19.63
N PHE A 124 6.97 -5.01 -18.89
CA PHE A 124 6.78 -3.64 -19.31
C PHE A 124 7.62 -3.34 -20.56
N GLN A 125 7.00 -2.72 -21.54
CA GLN A 125 7.66 -2.13 -22.70
C GLN A 125 7.20 -0.68 -22.84
N GLU A 126 8.09 0.21 -23.21
CA GLU A 126 7.82 1.64 -23.32
C GLU A 126 6.62 1.94 -24.24
N SER A 127 6.48 1.18 -25.33
CA SER A 127 5.35 1.28 -26.24
C SER A 127 4.00 0.91 -25.61
N GLN A 128 4.00 0.30 -24.43
CA GLN A 128 2.80 -0.15 -23.73
C GLN A 128 2.38 0.79 -22.59
N LEU A 129 2.98 1.96 -22.47
CA LEU A 129 2.69 2.90 -21.39
C LEU A 129 1.20 3.26 -21.31
N THR A 130 0.55 3.48 -22.43
CA THR A 130 -0.89 3.78 -22.48
C THR A 130 -1.73 2.63 -21.91
N ILE A 131 -1.37 1.39 -22.28
CA ILE A 131 -2.04 0.20 -21.77
C ILE A 131 -1.79 0.07 -20.28
N LEU A 132 -0.55 0.28 -19.83
CA LEU A 132 -0.19 0.24 -18.41
C LEU A 132 -1.01 1.24 -17.59
N LYS A 133 -1.14 2.48 -18.07
CA LYS A 133 -1.95 3.50 -17.40
C LYS A 133 -3.41 3.07 -17.21
N SER A 134 -3.96 2.31 -18.15
CA SER A 134 -5.35 1.87 -18.09
C SER A 134 -5.60 0.78 -17.03
N ILE A 135 -4.57 0.02 -16.65
CA ILE A 135 -4.70 -1.08 -15.69
C ILE A 135 -4.25 -0.71 -14.28
N LEU A 136 -3.55 0.42 -14.11
CA LEU A 136 -3.09 0.84 -12.78
C LEU A 136 -4.22 1.47 -11.97
N THR A 137 -4.21 1.22 -10.66
CA THR A 137 -5.08 1.88 -9.72
C THR A 137 -4.57 3.31 -9.48
N PRO A 138 -5.39 4.34 -9.74
CA PRO A 138 -4.99 5.73 -9.47
C PRO A 138 -4.74 5.97 -7.98
N ILE A 139 -3.80 6.87 -7.69
CA ILE A 139 -3.47 7.29 -6.33
C ILE A 139 -4.33 8.49 -5.93
N LYS A 140 -5.02 8.38 -4.79
CA LYS A 140 -5.91 9.46 -4.28
C LYS A 140 -5.14 10.53 -3.51
N HIS A 141 -4.22 10.13 -2.66
CA HIS A 141 -3.43 11.04 -1.81
C HIS A 141 -2.00 11.13 -2.35
N LYS A 142 -1.82 11.94 -3.38
CA LYS A 142 -0.57 12.01 -4.16
C LYS A 142 0.63 12.45 -3.34
N GLU A 143 0.47 13.43 -2.46
CA GLU A 143 1.57 13.91 -1.60
C GLU A 143 2.01 12.85 -0.61
N LEU A 144 1.06 12.15 -0.02
CA LEU A 144 1.35 11.05 0.90
C LEU A 144 2.05 9.90 0.17
N ALA A 145 1.54 9.52 -1.01
CA ALA A 145 2.14 8.47 -1.82
C ALA A 145 3.57 8.82 -2.23
N LYS A 146 3.80 10.07 -2.61
CA LYS A 146 5.13 10.58 -2.95
C LYS A 146 6.10 10.47 -1.79
N THR A 147 5.65 10.85 -0.59
CA THR A 147 6.45 10.70 0.64
C THR A 147 6.83 9.23 0.87
N ILE A 148 5.86 8.33 0.74
CA ILE A 148 6.08 6.90 0.96
C ILE A 148 7.07 6.32 -0.05
N VAL A 149 6.87 6.61 -1.34
CA VAL A 149 7.74 6.13 -2.43
C VAL A 149 9.15 6.68 -2.27
N LYS A 150 9.28 7.97 -2.00
CA LYS A 150 10.58 8.63 -1.82
C LYS A 150 11.36 8.00 -0.67
N ASN A 151 10.72 7.83 0.48
CA ASN A 151 11.34 7.20 1.65
C ASN A 151 11.74 5.75 1.38
N TYR A 152 10.90 5.02 0.66
CA TYR A 152 11.19 3.63 0.32
C TYR A 152 12.42 3.52 -0.57
N LEU A 153 12.49 4.30 -1.65
CA LEU A 153 13.62 4.29 -2.59
C LEU A 153 14.95 4.68 -1.94
N LYS A 154 14.90 5.51 -0.91
CA LYS A 154 16.09 5.94 -0.18
C LYS A 154 16.77 4.78 0.57
N ASN A 155 15.99 3.83 1.07
CA ASN A 155 16.48 2.80 1.99
C ASN A 155 16.32 1.36 1.47
N ASN A 156 15.72 1.16 0.31
CA ASN A 156 15.39 -0.17 -0.19
C ASN A 156 15.76 -0.33 -1.66
N LYS A 157 16.05 -1.56 -2.05
CA LYS A 157 16.29 -1.92 -3.45
C LYS A 157 14.98 -2.35 -4.10
N VAL A 158 14.89 -2.10 -5.40
CA VAL A 158 13.77 -2.55 -6.24
C VAL A 158 14.33 -3.45 -7.34
N LEU A 159 13.46 -4.22 -8.00
CA LEU A 159 13.91 -5.13 -9.07
C LEU A 159 14.44 -4.33 -10.27
N LYS A 160 13.73 -3.28 -10.65
CA LYS A 160 14.09 -2.49 -11.82
C LYS A 160 13.48 -1.09 -11.74
N ILE A 161 14.20 -0.11 -12.28
CA ILE A 161 13.67 1.24 -12.53
C ILE A 161 13.76 1.48 -14.03
N ILE A 162 12.63 1.82 -14.66
CA ILE A 162 12.53 2.08 -16.07
C ILE A 162 12.24 3.57 -16.26
N ARG A 163 13.20 4.30 -16.79
CA ARG A 163 13.06 5.74 -17.07
C ARG A 163 12.53 5.95 -18.48
N PHE A 164 11.74 6.99 -18.67
CA PHE A 164 11.21 7.33 -19.98
C PHE A 164 11.05 8.85 -20.18
#